data_cbcd90acf79813a5704705c5b68eda6d
#
_entry.id   cbcd90acf79813a5704705c5b68eda6d
#
_cell.length_a   1.000
_cell.length_b   1.000
_cell.length_c   1.000
_cell.angle_alpha   90.00
_cell.angle_beta   90.00
_cell.angle_gamma   90.00
#
_symmetry.space_group_name_H-M   'P 1'
#
loop_
_entity.id
_entity.type
_entity.pdbx_description
1 polymer ?
#
loop_
_entity_poly.entity_id
_entity_poly.type
_entity_poly.pdbx_seq_one_letter_code
_entity_poly.pdbx_strand_id
1 'polypeptide(L)'
;AGTDQGLDGAVYNIYLDGQIVGSDVTSGGGYIEVHDVTEGLWTFVEQEAPEGYALDPTPHSVYVSVTDGDKQYTVTAEDEELPGIKVIKTSAADGSPVENAVYSIKGVTCAFSTSVSTGPDGSALVEDLPAGVYIVREESVPEPFVRTASEQTIALRPGKISEARFEDYTRPGLEIV
;
A
#
# COMPACT_ATOMS: atom_id res chain seq x y z
N ALA A 1 -8.87 -4.65 10.81
CA ALA A 1 -9.44 -3.84 11.88
C ALA A 1 -8.55 -2.61 11.97
N GLY A 2 -9.05 -1.48 11.45
CA GLY A 2 -8.34 -0.21 11.51
C GLY A 2 -8.07 0.15 12.97
N THR A 3 -6.91 0.65 13.25
CA THR A 3 -6.63 1.31 14.52
C THR A 3 -7.39 2.63 14.47
N ASP A 4 -8.21 2.96 15.48
CA ASP A 4 -8.84 4.29 15.67
C ASP A 4 -7.79 5.40 15.90
N GLN A 5 -6.68 5.35 15.18
CA GLN A 5 -5.59 6.30 15.28
C GLN A 5 -5.72 7.27 14.11
N GLY A 6 -5.85 8.55 14.44
CA GLY A 6 -5.90 9.60 13.43
C GLY A 6 -4.59 9.68 12.63
N LEU A 7 -4.70 10.00 11.34
CA LEU A 7 -3.61 10.02 10.38
C LEU A 7 -3.19 11.47 10.08
N ASP A 8 -1.93 11.78 10.38
CA ASP A 8 -1.32 13.06 10.01
C ASP A 8 -0.79 13.01 8.58
N GLY A 9 -0.87 14.13 7.85
CA GLY A 9 -0.29 14.28 6.52
C GLY A 9 -1.26 14.16 5.35
N ALA A 10 -2.54 13.86 5.59
CA ALA A 10 -3.58 13.93 4.54
C ALA A 10 -3.86 15.38 4.16
N VAL A 11 -3.84 15.72 2.87
CA VAL A 11 -4.13 17.05 2.35
C VAL A 11 -5.56 17.13 1.83
N TYR A 12 -6.35 18.05 2.37
CA TYR A 12 -7.73 18.27 1.96
C TYR A 12 -7.94 19.62 1.31
N ASN A 13 -8.68 19.65 0.20
CA ASN A 13 -9.34 20.87 -0.24
C ASN A 13 -10.66 21.07 0.51
N ILE A 14 -10.93 22.31 0.91
CA ILE A 14 -12.09 22.70 1.69
C ILE A 14 -12.98 23.58 0.81
N TYR A 15 -14.25 23.21 0.73
CA TYR A 15 -15.26 23.89 -0.08
C TYR A 15 -16.40 24.40 0.80
N LEU A 16 -16.96 25.56 0.45
CA LEU A 16 -18.21 26.08 0.96
C LEU A 16 -19.17 26.28 -0.22
N ASP A 17 -20.33 25.64 -0.17
CA ASP A 17 -21.36 25.68 -1.24
C ASP A 17 -20.77 25.41 -2.64
N GLY A 18 -19.81 24.46 -2.70
CA GLY A 18 -19.12 24.04 -3.93
C GLY A 18 -18.01 24.96 -4.41
N GLN A 19 -17.70 26.04 -3.71
CA GLN A 19 -16.56 26.93 -4.00
C GLN A 19 -15.39 26.59 -3.08
N ILE A 20 -14.18 26.44 -3.64
CA ILE A 20 -12.98 26.21 -2.84
C ILE A 20 -12.68 27.45 -1.98
N VAL A 21 -12.56 27.24 -0.68
CA VAL A 21 -12.27 28.30 0.30
C VAL A 21 -10.92 28.12 0.99
N GLY A 22 -10.30 26.96 0.85
CA GLY A 22 -8.99 26.69 1.42
C GLY A 22 -8.48 25.27 1.14
N SER A 23 -7.30 25.00 1.66
CA SER A 23 -6.69 23.67 1.73
C SER A 23 -5.95 23.59 3.05
N ASP A 24 -5.96 22.41 3.67
CA ASP A 24 -5.24 22.18 4.92
C ASP A 24 -4.75 20.73 4.99
N VAL A 25 -3.88 20.45 5.97
CA VAL A 25 -3.21 19.16 6.17
C VAL A 25 -3.56 18.62 7.54
N THR A 26 -3.95 17.35 7.63
CA THR A 26 -4.22 16.72 8.92
C THR A 26 -2.96 16.69 9.80
N SER A 27 -3.12 17.04 11.07
CA SER A 27 -2.05 17.10 12.06
C SER A 27 -2.55 16.85 13.47
N GLY A 28 -1.63 16.59 14.40
CA GLY A 28 -1.98 16.45 15.81
C GLY A 28 -2.86 15.24 16.14
N GLY A 29 -2.75 14.17 15.36
CA GLY A 29 -3.56 12.97 15.50
C GLY A 29 -4.71 12.89 14.49
N GLY A 30 -4.49 13.41 13.25
CA GLY A 30 -5.40 13.28 12.12
C GLY A 30 -6.51 14.33 12.05
N TYR A 31 -6.27 15.55 12.58
CA TYR A 31 -7.29 16.59 12.61
C TYR A 31 -6.97 17.77 11.68
N ILE A 32 -8.04 18.31 11.09
CA ILE A 32 -8.11 19.66 10.55
C ILE A 32 -9.19 20.38 11.34
N GLU A 33 -8.88 21.55 11.86
CA GLU A 33 -9.83 22.41 12.57
C GLU A 33 -10.09 23.69 11.76
N VAL A 34 -11.35 23.91 11.39
CA VAL A 34 -11.78 25.15 10.70
C VAL A 34 -12.56 25.99 11.69
N HIS A 35 -12.08 27.19 11.98
CA HIS A 35 -12.70 28.14 12.89
C HIS A 35 -13.50 29.19 12.14
N ASP A 36 -14.38 29.90 12.84
CA ASP A 36 -15.19 30.98 12.31
C ASP A 36 -16.01 30.61 11.06
N VAL A 37 -16.56 29.39 11.07
CA VAL A 37 -17.33 28.84 9.95
C VAL A 37 -18.65 29.61 9.76
N THR A 38 -19.00 29.90 8.51
CA THR A 38 -20.29 30.50 8.13
C THR A 38 -21.33 29.42 7.79
N GLU A 39 -22.60 29.81 7.74
CA GLU A 39 -23.68 28.93 7.29
C GLU A 39 -23.43 28.48 5.85
N GLY A 40 -23.70 27.20 5.57
CA GLY A 40 -23.59 26.60 4.25
C GLY A 40 -23.16 25.13 4.28
N LEU A 41 -23.00 24.53 3.10
CA LEU A 41 -22.53 23.16 2.92
C LEU A 41 -20.99 23.16 2.85
N TRP A 42 -20.38 22.71 3.92
CA TRP A 42 -18.93 22.50 3.99
C TRP A 42 -18.58 21.11 3.48
N THR A 43 -17.63 21.02 2.56
CA THR A 43 -17.18 19.76 1.94
C THR A 43 -15.67 19.67 1.97
N PHE A 44 -15.16 18.53 2.39
CA PHE A 44 -13.74 18.18 2.43
C PHE A 44 -13.49 17.11 1.39
N VAL A 45 -12.47 17.30 0.54
CA VAL A 45 -12.08 16.34 -0.48
C VAL A 45 -10.58 16.13 -0.38
N GLU A 46 -10.17 14.89 -0.13
CA GLU A 46 -8.76 14.55 -0.05
C GLU A 46 -8.10 14.74 -1.42
N GLN A 47 -6.90 15.32 -1.41
CA GLN A 47 -6.07 15.56 -2.59
C GLN A 47 -4.79 14.73 -2.55
N GLU A 48 -4.24 14.51 -1.36
CA GLU A 48 -3.06 13.68 -1.13
C GLU A 48 -3.30 12.86 0.14
N ALA A 49 -3.15 11.55 0.04
CA ALA A 49 -3.23 10.64 1.18
C ALA A 49 -1.94 10.70 2.02
N PRO A 50 -1.99 10.32 3.30
CA PRO A 50 -0.79 10.09 4.10
C PRO A 50 0.10 9.01 3.49
N GLU A 51 1.40 9.05 3.80
CA GLU A 51 2.35 8.02 3.35
C GLU A 51 1.89 6.62 3.79
N GLY A 52 1.89 5.68 2.87
CA GLY A 52 1.44 4.30 3.09
C GLY A 52 -0.07 4.07 2.97
N TYR A 53 -0.84 5.11 2.62
CA TYR A 53 -2.29 5.03 2.47
C TYR A 53 -2.75 5.32 1.04
N ALA A 54 -3.92 4.82 0.70
CA ALA A 54 -4.54 5.05 -0.60
C ALA A 54 -5.40 6.32 -0.56
N LEU A 55 -5.27 7.17 -1.59
CA LEU A 55 -6.11 8.35 -1.74
C LEU A 55 -7.59 7.96 -1.81
N ASP A 56 -8.42 8.55 -0.94
CA ASP A 56 -9.88 8.51 -1.02
C ASP A 56 -10.45 9.87 -1.45
N PRO A 57 -10.72 10.10 -2.74
CA PRO A 57 -11.26 11.36 -3.23
C PRO A 57 -12.76 11.54 -2.93
N THR A 58 -13.35 10.70 -2.09
CA THR A 58 -14.77 10.79 -1.73
C THR A 58 -15.04 12.09 -0.98
N PRO A 59 -16.02 12.92 -1.44
CA PRO A 59 -16.36 14.16 -0.72
C PRO A 59 -17.07 13.87 0.61
N HIS A 60 -16.56 14.42 1.70
CA HIS A 60 -17.16 14.35 3.02
C HIS A 60 -17.78 15.73 3.36
N SER A 61 -19.08 15.76 3.64
CA SER A 61 -19.80 17.03 3.77
C SER A 61 -20.62 17.13 5.04
N VAL A 62 -20.76 18.37 5.53
CA VAL A 62 -21.64 18.74 6.63
C VAL A 62 -22.28 20.09 6.36
N TYR A 63 -23.58 20.22 6.65
CA TYR A 63 -24.26 21.53 6.59
C TYR A 63 -24.15 22.22 7.95
N VAL A 64 -23.56 23.41 7.95
CA VAL A 64 -23.45 24.29 9.13
C VAL A 64 -24.62 25.24 9.15
N SER A 65 -25.34 25.32 10.29
CA SER A 65 -26.46 26.28 10.49
C SER A 65 -26.11 27.25 11.59
N VAL A 66 -26.32 28.54 11.33
CA VAL A 66 -26.15 29.59 12.35
C VAL A 66 -27.15 29.47 13.52
N THR A 67 -28.24 28.72 13.35
CA THR A 67 -29.22 28.47 14.42
C THR A 67 -28.76 27.44 15.44
N ASP A 68 -27.69 26.73 15.17
CA ASP A 68 -27.17 25.67 16.07
C ASP A 68 -26.28 26.24 17.20
N GLY A 69 -26.00 27.54 17.20
CA GLY A 69 -25.19 28.21 18.24
C GLY A 69 -23.74 27.70 18.25
N ASP A 70 -23.26 27.38 19.45
CA ASP A 70 -21.86 26.91 19.68
C ASP A 70 -21.64 25.43 19.34
N LYS A 71 -22.46 24.82 18.51
CA LYS A 71 -22.33 23.41 18.12
C LYS A 71 -21.06 23.20 17.32
N GLN A 72 -20.26 22.21 17.75
CA GLN A 72 -19.15 21.69 16.96
C GLN A 72 -19.64 20.63 15.97
N TYR A 73 -19.26 20.75 14.71
CA TYR A 73 -19.52 19.76 13.67
C TYR A 73 -18.27 18.91 13.47
N THR A 74 -18.47 17.62 13.25
CA THR A 74 -17.39 16.68 12.95
C THR A 74 -17.68 15.96 11.64
N VAL A 75 -16.68 15.88 10.78
CA VAL A 75 -16.69 15.08 9.56
C VAL A 75 -15.56 14.05 9.69
N THR A 76 -15.84 12.80 9.41
CA THR A 76 -14.86 11.71 9.49
C THR A 76 -14.57 11.16 8.10
N ALA A 77 -13.30 10.97 7.79
CA ALA A 77 -12.80 10.25 6.62
C ALA A 77 -11.92 9.08 7.09
N GLU A 78 -11.84 8.03 6.30
CA GLU A 78 -11.03 6.84 6.60
C GLU A 78 -10.22 6.49 5.36
N ASP A 79 -8.92 6.25 5.53
CA ASP A 79 -8.02 5.81 4.47
C ASP A 79 -7.66 4.33 4.63
N GLU A 80 -7.49 3.66 3.52
CA GLU A 80 -7.04 2.27 3.49
C GLU A 80 -5.52 2.20 3.34
N GLU A 81 -4.84 1.42 4.22
CA GLU A 81 -3.40 1.15 4.07
C GLU A 81 -3.10 0.51 2.72
N LEU A 82 -2.01 0.92 2.09
CA LEU A 82 -1.53 0.29 0.86
C LEU A 82 -1.03 -1.14 1.14
N PRO A 83 -1.29 -2.08 0.22
CA PRO A 83 -0.81 -3.45 0.35
C PRO A 83 0.67 -3.61 -0.02
N GLY A 84 1.21 -4.81 0.26
CA GLY A 84 2.55 -5.18 -0.17
C GLY A 84 2.66 -6.63 -0.66
N ILE A 85 3.82 -6.96 -1.24
CA ILE A 85 4.22 -8.30 -1.65
C ILE A 85 5.51 -8.67 -0.94
N LYS A 86 5.50 -9.81 -0.23
CA LYS A 86 6.69 -10.47 0.28
C LYS A 86 7.02 -11.68 -0.59
N VAL A 87 8.15 -11.62 -1.29
CA VAL A 87 8.71 -12.78 -2.01
C VAL A 87 9.52 -13.60 -1.02
N ILE A 88 9.36 -14.92 -1.04
CA ILE A 88 10.10 -15.86 -0.21
C ILE A 88 10.68 -16.93 -1.10
N LYS A 89 12.02 -17.12 -1.02
CA LYS A 89 12.77 -18.10 -1.76
C LYS A 89 13.47 -19.07 -0.85
N THR A 90 13.23 -20.37 -1.08
CA THR A 90 13.84 -21.45 -0.32
C THR A 90 14.43 -22.52 -1.23
N SER A 91 15.36 -23.28 -0.67
CA SER A 91 15.87 -24.53 -1.26
C SER A 91 14.79 -25.62 -1.15
N ALA A 92 14.47 -26.29 -2.25
CA ALA A 92 13.53 -27.40 -2.26
C ALA A 92 14.07 -28.66 -1.55
N ALA A 93 15.39 -28.72 -1.28
CA ALA A 93 16.02 -29.87 -0.63
C ALA A 93 15.83 -29.88 0.90
N ASP A 94 15.88 -28.70 1.54
CA ASP A 94 15.93 -28.59 3.01
C ASP A 94 15.17 -27.39 3.57
N GLY A 95 14.54 -26.58 2.70
CA GLY A 95 13.81 -25.39 3.11
C GLY A 95 14.71 -24.21 3.52
N SER A 96 16.03 -24.30 3.35
CA SER A 96 16.95 -23.21 3.69
C SER A 96 16.69 -21.96 2.83
N PRO A 97 16.89 -20.74 3.37
CA PRO A 97 16.70 -19.51 2.62
C PRO A 97 17.71 -19.38 1.48
N VAL A 98 17.27 -18.81 0.35
CA VAL A 98 18.13 -18.55 -0.81
C VAL A 98 18.22 -17.04 -1.03
N GLU A 99 19.41 -16.50 -0.78
CA GLU A 99 19.78 -15.11 -0.99
C GLU A 99 20.09 -14.83 -2.48
N ASN A 100 19.93 -13.58 -2.92
CA ASN A 100 20.27 -13.09 -4.26
C ASN A 100 19.46 -13.72 -5.42
N ALA A 101 18.30 -14.30 -5.16
CA ALA A 101 17.35 -14.66 -6.20
C ALA A 101 16.60 -13.38 -6.65
N VAL A 102 16.53 -13.14 -7.96
CA VAL A 102 15.94 -11.90 -8.54
C VAL A 102 14.55 -12.17 -9.08
N TYR A 103 13.63 -11.29 -8.74
CA TYR A 103 12.23 -11.34 -9.16
C TYR A 103 11.79 -10.04 -9.83
N SER A 104 10.99 -10.17 -10.88
CA SER A 104 10.19 -9.06 -11.41
C SER A 104 8.79 -9.10 -10.79
N ILE A 105 8.27 -7.94 -10.42
CA ILE A 105 6.90 -7.74 -9.92
C ILE A 105 6.23 -6.77 -10.85
N LYS A 106 5.17 -7.20 -11.54
CA LYS A 106 4.49 -6.39 -12.55
C LYS A 106 2.99 -6.36 -12.29
N GLY A 107 2.43 -5.15 -12.23
CA GLY A 107 0.99 -4.92 -12.20
C GLY A 107 0.33 -5.38 -13.50
N VAL A 108 -0.80 -6.08 -13.38
CA VAL A 108 -1.67 -6.49 -14.49
C VAL A 108 -2.81 -5.49 -14.68
N THR A 109 -3.37 -5.03 -13.54
CA THR A 109 -4.51 -4.11 -13.50
C THR A 109 -4.11 -2.68 -13.15
N CYS A 110 -2.83 -2.44 -12.87
CA CYS A 110 -2.27 -1.13 -12.54
C CYS A 110 -0.92 -0.92 -13.22
N ALA A 111 -0.53 0.35 -13.39
CA ALA A 111 0.74 0.73 -14.01
C ALA A 111 1.89 0.68 -12.99
N PHE A 112 2.35 -0.52 -12.65
CA PHE A 112 3.48 -0.73 -11.73
C PHE A 112 4.43 -1.80 -12.27
N SER A 113 5.74 -1.59 -12.10
CA SER A 113 6.75 -2.60 -12.40
C SER A 113 8.01 -2.32 -11.60
N THR A 114 8.53 -3.34 -10.92
CA THR A 114 9.81 -3.28 -10.19
C THR A 114 10.54 -4.61 -10.26
N SER A 115 11.80 -4.62 -9.81
CA SER A 115 12.60 -5.83 -9.63
C SER A 115 13.21 -5.82 -8.24
N VAL A 116 13.20 -6.99 -7.57
CA VAL A 116 13.74 -7.17 -6.23
C VAL A 116 14.65 -8.38 -6.15
N SER A 117 15.53 -8.39 -5.17
CA SER A 117 16.43 -9.51 -4.88
C SER A 117 16.24 -9.95 -3.44
N THR A 118 16.20 -11.28 -3.20
CA THR A 118 16.09 -11.82 -1.86
C THR A 118 17.34 -11.54 -1.03
N GLY A 119 17.14 -11.20 0.23
CA GLY A 119 18.18 -11.03 1.23
C GLY A 119 18.65 -12.34 1.87
N PRO A 120 19.52 -12.26 2.91
CA PRO A 120 20.09 -13.43 3.59
C PRO A 120 19.03 -14.34 4.23
N ASP A 121 17.86 -13.83 4.57
CA ASP A 121 16.71 -14.59 5.07
C ASP A 121 15.88 -15.26 3.96
N GLY A 122 16.31 -15.14 2.69
CA GLY A 122 15.60 -15.64 1.53
C GLY A 122 14.34 -14.83 1.18
N SER A 123 14.17 -13.62 1.71
CA SER A 123 12.99 -12.82 1.43
C SER A 123 13.29 -11.46 0.80
N ALA A 124 12.31 -10.91 0.10
CA ALA A 124 12.28 -9.52 -0.36
C ALA A 124 10.86 -8.96 -0.14
N LEU A 125 10.76 -7.76 0.40
CA LEU A 125 9.50 -7.07 0.66
C LEU A 125 9.39 -5.83 -0.23
N VAL A 126 8.21 -5.64 -0.82
CA VAL A 126 7.81 -4.42 -1.52
C VAL A 126 6.50 -3.97 -0.93
N GLU A 127 6.50 -2.77 -0.35
CA GLU A 127 5.35 -2.14 0.30
C GLU A 127 4.79 -1.00 -0.58
N ASP A 128 3.72 -0.40 -0.14
CA ASP A 128 3.06 0.77 -0.76
C ASP A 128 2.68 0.54 -2.23
N LEU A 129 2.18 -0.64 -2.50
CA LEU A 129 1.75 -1.03 -3.84
C LEU A 129 0.29 -0.61 -4.07
N PRO A 130 -0.06 -0.09 -5.28
CA PRO A 130 -1.46 0.06 -5.64
C PRO A 130 -2.23 -1.26 -5.49
N ALA A 131 -3.45 -1.22 -4.96
CA ALA A 131 -4.30 -2.40 -4.95
C ALA A 131 -4.54 -2.90 -6.38
N GLY A 132 -4.52 -4.23 -6.58
CA GLY A 132 -4.63 -4.79 -7.92
C GLY A 132 -4.12 -6.21 -8.05
N VAL A 133 -4.00 -6.67 -9.30
CA VAL A 133 -3.48 -7.99 -9.63
C VAL A 133 -2.04 -7.84 -10.15
N TYR A 134 -1.16 -8.68 -9.64
CA TYR A 134 0.27 -8.67 -9.96
C TYR A 134 0.76 -10.04 -10.41
N ILE A 135 1.76 -10.05 -11.28
CA ILE A 135 2.56 -11.22 -11.62
C ILE A 135 3.93 -11.05 -10.98
N VAL A 136 4.31 -12.02 -10.15
CA VAL A 136 5.66 -12.17 -9.58
C VAL A 136 6.35 -13.29 -10.32
N ARG A 137 7.47 -12.99 -10.98
CA ARG A 137 8.22 -13.92 -11.82
C ARG A 137 9.67 -13.97 -11.38
N GLU A 138 10.20 -15.18 -11.27
CA GLU A 138 11.61 -15.38 -11.05
C GLU A 138 12.41 -15.09 -12.33
N GLU A 139 13.42 -14.22 -12.22
CA GLU A 139 14.28 -13.83 -13.35
C GLU A 139 15.63 -14.54 -13.29
N SER A 140 16.21 -14.67 -12.10
CA SER A 140 17.47 -15.39 -11.89
C SER A 140 17.61 -15.92 -10.47
N VAL A 141 18.43 -16.95 -10.32
CA VAL A 141 18.82 -17.56 -9.05
C VAL A 141 20.35 -17.72 -9.01
N PRO A 142 20.97 -17.66 -7.81
CA PRO A 142 22.39 -17.90 -7.66
C PRO A 142 22.75 -19.37 -7.88
N GLU A 143 23.99 -19.63 -8.31
CA GLU A 143 24.55 -20.98 -8.27
C GLU A 143 24.60 -21.51 -6.81
N PRO A 144 24.36 -22.79 -6.56
CA PRO A 144 24.16 -23.88 -7.51
C PRO A 144 22.70 -24.18 -7.90
N PHE A 145 21.76 -23.26 -7.61
CA PHE A 145 20.34 -23.46 -7.89
C PHE A 145 20.02 -23.38 -9.39
N VAL A 146 18.94 -24.07 -9.78
CA VAL A 146 18.40 -24.05 -11.14
C VAL A 146 17.05 -23.37 -11.12
N ARG A 147 16.92 -22.29 -11.88
CA ARG A 147 15.67 -21.57 -12.01
C ARG A 147 14.55 -22.44 -12.58
N THR A 148 13.42 -22.50 -11.90
CA THR A 148 12.25 -23.27 -12.33
C THR A 148 11.31 -22.47 -13.25
N ALA A 149 11.66 -21.25 -13.68
CA ALA A 149 10.86 -20.38 -14.54
C ALA A 149 9.39 -20.23 -14.11
N SER A 150 9.16 -20.25 -12.82
CA SER A 150 7.81 -20.15 -12.23
C SER A 150 7.37 -18.69 -12.11
N GLU A 151 6.07 -18.48 -12.25
CA GLU A 151 5.42 -17.19 -11.96
C GLU A 151 4.19 -17.42 -11.09
N GLN A 152 3.85 -16.42 -10.30
CA GLN A 152 2.65 -16.43 -9.46
C GLN A 152 1.82 -15.17 -9.72
N THR A 153 0.50 -15.36 -9.81
CA THR A 153 -0.45 -14.25 -9.89
C THR A 153 -1.01 -14.00 -8.50
N ILE A 154 -0.90 -12.76 -8.02
CA ILE A 154 -1.30 -12.34 -6.68
C ILE A 154 -2.27 -11.18 -6.79
N ALA A 155 -3.42 -11.30 -6.13
CA ALA A 155 -4.37 -10.20 -5.96
C ALA A 155 -4.09 -9.50 -4.62
N LEU A 156 -3.70 -8.23 -4.67
CA LEU A 156 -3.44 -7.41 -3.50
C LEU A 156 -4.72 -6.75 -3.01
N ARG A 157 -4.90 -6.76 -1.70
CA ARG A 157 -6.00 -6.10 -0.99
C ARG A 157 -5.41 -5.10 0.00
N PRO A 158 -6.04 -3.94 0.20
CA PRO A 158 -5.59 -2.93 1.15
C PRO A 158 -5.23 -3.50 2.53
N GLY A 159 -4.21 -2.95 3.17
CA GLY A 159 -3.73 -3.31 4.49
C GLY A 159 -3.19 -4.74 4.62
N LYS A 160 -2.80 -5.39 3.52
CA LYS A 160 -2.32 -6.78 3.53
C LYS A 160 -0.98 -6.93 2.82
N ILE A 161 -0.04 -7.60 3.49
CA ILE A 161 1.15 -8.15 2.84
C ILE A 161 0.81 -9.55 2.31
N SER A 162 0.88 -9.74 0.99
CA SER A 162 0.66 -11.02 0.34
C SER A 162 2.00 -11.71 0.07
N GLU A 163 2.06 -13.05 0.20
CA GLU A 163 3.30 -13.80 0.03
C GLU A 163 3.34 -14.51 -1.32
N ALA A 164 4.50 -14.41 -2.00
CA ALA A 164 4.89 -15.20 -3.16
C ALA A 164 6.01 -16.16 -2.76
N ARG A 165 5.76 -17.47 -2.77
CA ARG A 165 6.72 -18.50 -2.31
C ARG A 165 7.26 -19.28 -3.49
N PHE A 166 8.59 -19.38 -3.58
CA PHE A 166 9.30 -20.09 -4.64
C PHE A 166 10.34 -21.05 -4.05
N GLU A 167 10.51 -22.18 -4.71
CA GLU A 167 11.49 -23.20 -4.33
C GLU A 167 12.27 -23.63 -5.56
N ASP A 168 13.58 -23.79 -5.43
CA ASP A 168 14.44 -24.35 -6.48
C ASP A 168 15.28 -25.51 -5.96
N TYR A 169 15.64 -26.39 -6.87
CA TYR A 169 16.58 -27.47 -6.66
C TYR A 169 17.98 -27.03 -7.03
N THR A 170 18.98 -27.63 -6.39
CA THR A 170 20.38 -27.52 -6.82
C THR A 170 20.66 -28.48 -7.98
N ARG A 171 21.67 -28.16 -8.79
CA ARG A 171 22.13 -29.09 -9.85
C ARG A 171 22.66 -30.38 -9.23
N PRO A 172 22.29 -31.56 -9.77
CA PRO A 172 22.85 -32.81 -9.31
C PRO A 172 24.34 -32.88 -9.70
N GLY A 173 25.16 -33.45 -8.82
CA GLY A 173 26.54 -33.83 -9.11
C GLY A 173 26.63 -35.22 -9.71
N LEU A 174 27.66 -35.48 -10.53
CA LEU A 174 28.04 -36.80 -11.00
C LEU A 174 29.51 -37.04 -10.64
N GLU A 175 29.77 -38.09 -9.91
CA GLU A 175 31.11 -38.59 -9.62
C GLU A 175 31.33 -39.91 -10.36
N ILE A 176 32.47 -40.03 -11.03
CA ILE A 176 32.91 -41.27 -11.67
C ILE A 176 34.13 -41.76 -10.89
N VAL A 177 34.06 -42.97 -10.34
CA VAL A 177 35.13 -43.62 -9.57
C VAL A 177 35.79 -44.69 -10.39
#